data_9dff6e258869aeff4b82c84aaf31a6b4
#
_entry.id   9dff6e258869aeff4b82c84aaf31a6b4
#
_cell.length_a   1.000
_cell.length_b   1.000
_cell.length_c   1.000
_cell.angle_alpha   90.00
_cell.angle_beta   90.00
_cell.angle_gamma   90.00
#
_symmetry.space_group_name_H-M   'P 1'
#
loop_
_entity.id
_entity.type
_entity.pdbx_description
1 polymer ?
#
loop_
_entity_poly.entity_id
_entity_poly.type
_entity_poly.pdbx_seq_one_letter_code
_entity_poly.pdbx_strand_id
1 'polypeptide(L)'
;MTGASRRGRVLYLTQWFDPEPVMKGEGFVRGLIAEGYDVQVCTGFPNYPTGRLYPGYAMKLFQRDVHDGVQVDRVPLYPSHDASSLRRALNYLSFFASALIYGLMRARRFDVVYVYHPPITVGLAAALFGWVTRAPFILDIQDLWPDSVAVSGMSSSGRLAAVLDPVCRFVYRRAHRIVAQSAGIAARLSERGVPPSKIATLYNWADEDVLAPRPEKDLERYGFEGNFNFVFAGNLGAVQGLPTLIRAAVAAAEEDPRIRLHLIGDGLDAGRLRDLCRSIGGNVVRMHPPEAKAEIATVLARAQVLVAHLNREPLFALTIPSKIQSYLALGKPLLVAIEGECATLVETAGAGLSAVPEDALSVAAAMLKLAALSLDELERIGERSAALYAERFSFASAIQATAGVIESAIER
;
A
#
# COMPACT_ATOMS: atom_id res chain seq x y z
N MET A 1 0.53 -25.96 28.14
CA MET A 1 0.99 -25.21 26.95
C MET A 1 2.12 -26.03 26.32
N THR A 2 1.78 -26.84 25.35
CA THR A 2 2.71 -27.71 24.60
C THR A 2 3.66 -26.79 23.81
N GLY A 3 4.98 -26.94 24.02
CA GLY A 3 6.00 -26.16 23.35
C GLY A 3 5.96 -26.39 21.83
N ALA A 4 5.29 -25.48 21.13
CA ALA A 4 5.45 -25.40 19.69
C ALA A 4 6.93 -25.16 19.38
N SER A 5 7.53 -26.02 18.57
CA SER A 5 8.91 -25.85 18.11
C SER A 5 9.04 -24.46 17.47
N ARG A 6 9.95 -23.62 17.98
CA ARG A 6 10.24 -22.31 17.37
C ARG A 6 10.74 -22.52 15.95
N ARG A 7 10.07 -21.90 14.97
CA ARG A 7 10.46 -21.97 13.55
C ARG A 7 11.75 -21.19 13.24
N GLY A 8 12.11 -20.20 14.06
CA GLY A 8 13.31 -19.39 13.91
C GLY A 8 13.21 -18.02 14.57
N ARG A 9 14.36 -17.33 14.66
CA ARG A 9 14.46 -15.97 15.21
C ARG A 9 14.61 -14.96 14.09
N VAL A 10 13.69 -14.00 14.02
CA VAL A 10 13.62 -12.96 13.00
C VAL A 10 13.94 -11.60 13.59
N LEU A 11 14.91 -10.89 13.03
CA LEU A 11 15.06 -9.48 13.24
C LEU A 11 14.21 -8.73 12.22
N TYR A 12 13.15 -8.08 12.67
CA TYR A 12 12.34 -7.19 11.85
C TYR A 12 12.94 -5.78 11.86
N LEU A 13 13.52 -5.35 10.76
CA LEU A 13 14.23 -4.08 10.63
C LEU A 13 13.44 -3.11 9.77
N THR A 14 13.02 -1.99 10.34
CA THR A 14 12.27 -0.93 9.65
C THR A 14 12.59 0.43 10.24
N GLN A 15 12.48 1.50 9.44
CA GLN A 15 12.65 2.85 9.96
C GLN A 15 11.40 3.33 10.72
N TRP A 16 10.22 2.93 10.26
CA TRP A 16 8.93 3.35 10.82
C TRP A 16 8.17 2.15 11.38
N PHE A 17 7.63 2.31 12.57
CA PHE A 17 6.88 1.28 13.27
C PHE A 17 5.88 1.95 14.23
N ASP A 18 4.88 1.21 14.68
CA ASP A 18 3.88 1.72 15.60
C ASP A 18 4.48 2.59 16.73
N PRO A 19 3.78 3.71 17.07
CA PRO A 19 2.44 4.12 16.67
C PRO A 19 2.36 4.91 15.34
N GLU A 20 3.36 4.86 14.51
CA GLU A 20 3.34 5.50 13.18
C GLU A 20 2.40 4.74 12.22
N PRO A 21 1.73 5.43 11.27
CA PRO A 21 0.80 4.80 10.34
C PRO A 21 1.55 3.99 9.28
N VAL A 22 1.86 2.75 9.58
CA VAL A 22 2.58 1.82 8.71
C VAL A 22 1.73 0.59 8.38
N MET A 23 1.89 0.05 7.18
CA MET A 23 1.16 -1.14 6.73
C MET A 23 1.61 -2.39 7.50
N LYS A 24 2.92 -2.62 7.59
CA LYS A 24 3.52 -3.78 8.24
C LYS A 24 4.07 -3.41 9.62
N GLY A 25 3.16 -3.00 10.50
CA GLY A 25 3.46 -2.64 11.88
C GLY A 25 3.31 -3.82 12.85
N GLU A 26 2.88 -3.51 14.07
CA GLU A 26 2.73 -4.48 15.17
C GLU A 26 1.81 -5.67 14.80
N GLY A 27 0.70 -5.41 14.12
CA GLY A 27 -0.21 -6.47 13.65
C GLY A 27 0.49 -7.50 12.77
N PHE A 28 1.34 -7.04 11.84
CA PHE A 28 2.15 -7.92 10.99
C PHE A 28 3.14 -8.75 11.80
N VAL A 29 3.85 -8.13 12.73
CA VAL A 29 4.80 -8.83 13.60
C VAL A 29 4.10 -9.87 14.48
N ARG A 30 2.93 -9.54 15.04
CA ARG A 30 2.09 -10.51 15.79
C ARG A 30 1.63 -11.69 14.94
N GLY A 31 1.29 -11.44 13.67
CA GLY A 31 0.99 -12.50 12.71
C GLY A 31 2.16 -13.48 12.54
N LEU A 32 3.39 -12.98 12.40
CA LEU A 32 4.57 -13.85 12.32
C LEU A 32 4.86 -14.59 13.64
N ILE A 33 4.61 -13.96 14.79
CA ILE A 33 4.72 -14.63 16.09
C ILE A 33 3.69 -15.77 16.22
N ALA A 34 2.48 -15.55 15.74
CA ALA A 34 1.43 -16.58 15.70
C ALA A 34 1.81 -17.78 14.80
N GLU A 35 2.58 -17.54 13.73
CA GLU A 35 3.18 -18.60 12.89
C GLU A 35 4.36 -19.33 13.57
N GLY A 36 4.74 -18.94 14.78
CA GLY A 36 5.77 -19.62 15.59
C GLY A 36 7.18 -19.03 15.49
N TYR A 37 7.34 -17.85 14.90
CA TYR A 37 8.62 -17.14 14.88
C TYR A 37 8.86 -16.34 16.16
N ASP A 38 10.13 -16.23 16.58
CA ASP A 38 10.58 -15.31 17.63
C ASP A 38 11.02 -14.02 16.97
N VAL A 39 10.17 -12.99 17.00
CA VAL A 39 10.40 -11.73 16.25
C VAL A 39 10.81 -10.62 17.20
N GLN A 40 11.93 -9.97 16.89
CA GLN A 40 12.38 -8.74 17.54
C GLN A 40 12.42 -7.61 16.54
N VAL A 41 11.81 -6.49 16.87
CA VAL A 41 11.78 -5.29 16.03
C VAL A 41 12.97 -4.40 16.34
N CYS A 42 13.64 -3.87 15.30
CA CYS A 42 14.56 -2.74 15.39
C CYS A 42 14.02 -1.59 14.54
N THR A 43 13.75 -0.44 15.16
CA THR A 43 13.13 0.71 14.50
C THR A 43 13.65 2.04 15.06
N GLY A 44 13.24 3.15 14.43
CA GLY A 44 13.50 4.50 14.89
C GLY A 44 12.58 4.96 16.01
N PHE A 45 12.84 6.14 16.58
CA PHE A 45 11.86 6.83 17.40
C PHE A 45 10.75 7.42 16.52
N PRO A 46 9.46 7.26 16.88
CA PRO A 46 8.35 7.61 16.02
C PRO A 46 8.29 9.11 15.74
N ASN A 47 8.26 9.46 14.44
CA ASN A 47 8.27 10.84 13.96
C ASN A 47 7.50 11.04 12.63
N TYR A 48 7.12 9.98 11.94
CA TYR A 48 6.38 10.02 10.68
C TYR A 48 4.86 10.11 10.93
N PRO A 49 4.07 10.91 10.19
CA PRO A 49 4.45 11.66 8.99
C PRO A 49 4.89 13.10 9.27
N THR A 50 4.82 13.60 10.50
CA THR A 50 4.99 15.03 10.82
C THR A 50 6.45 15.48 10.92
N GLY A 51 7.40 14.57 11.03
CA GLY A 51 8.81 14.86 11.29
C GLY A 51 9.09 15.31 12.72
N ARG A 52 8.12 15.17 13.62
CA ARG A 52 8.24 15.50 15.05
C ARG A 52 8.03 14.24 15.88
N LEU A 53 8.79 14.12 16.98
CA LEU A 53 8.59 13.00 17.89
C LEU A 53 7.15 12.98 18.43
N TYR A 54 6.60 11.80 18.51
CA TYR A 54 5.27 11.58 19.08
C TYR A 54 5.26 11.92 20.58
N PRO A 55 4.12 12.35 21.15
CA PRO A 55 3.97 12.55 22.58
C PRO A 55 4.37 11.31 23.39
N GLY A 56 5.11 11.50 24.48
CA GLY A 56 5.61 10.41 25.30
C GLY A 56 6.96 9.82 24.86
N TYR A 57 7.48 10.19 23.68
CA TYR A 57 8.79 9.76 23.21
C TYR A 57 9.83 10.88 23.33
N ALA A 58 11.02 10.49 23.76
CA ALA A 58 12.21 11.36 23.77
C ALA A 58 13.35 10.63 23.08
N MET A 59 14.20 11.37 22.37
CA MET A 59 15.36 10.77 21.68
C MET A 59 16.36 10.23 22.71
N LYS A 60 16.70 8.95 22.58
CA LYS A 60 17.68 8.23 23.39
C LYS A 60 18.64 7.47 22.48
N LEU A 61 19.80 7.12 22.98
CA LEU A 61 20.75 6.27 22.24
C LEU A 61 20.18 4.86 21.99
N PHE A 62 19.36 4.38 22.94
CA PHE A 62 18.70 3.08 22.85
C PHE A 62 17.50 3.06 23.81
N GLN A 63 16.39 2.48 23.37
CA GLN A 63 15.22 2.19 24.22
C GLN A 63 14.68 0.82 23.84
N ARG A 64 14.33 0.02 24.82
CA ARG A 64 13.61 -1.25 24.62
C ARG A 64 12.22 -1.11 25.21
N ASP A 65 11.23 -1.41 24.39
CA ASP A 65 9.83 -1.46 24.75
C ASP A 65 9.30 -2.88 24.50
N VAL A 66 8.21 -3.22 25.19
CA VAL A 66 7.46 -4.44 24.94
C VAL A 66 6.00 -4.03 24.83
N HIS A 67 5.41 -4.25 23.66
CA HIS A 67 4.00 -3.99 23.38
C HIS A 67 3.32 -5.31 23.00
N ASP A 68 2.32 -5.74 23.74
CA ASP A 68 1.55 -6.97 23.51
C ASP A 68 2.42 -8.21 23.18
N GLY A 69 3.56 -8.33 23.86
CA GLY A 69 4.51 -9.43 23.66
C GLY A 69 5.54 -9.21 22.55
N VAL A 70 5.42 -8.15 21.75
CA VAL A 70 6.40 -7.77 20.72
C VAL A 70 7.53 -6.97 21.36
N GLN A 71 8.78 -7.45 21.22
CA GLN A 71 9.97 -6.70 21.63
C GLN A 71 10.35 -5.67 20.57
N VAL A 72 10.41 -4.40 20.95
CA VAL A 72 10.75 -3.27 20.09
C VAL A 72 11.98 -2.55 20.60
N ASP A 73 13.08 -2.66 19.88
CA ASP A 73 14.31 -1.91 20.14
C ASP A 73 14.31 -0.65 19.27
N ARG A 74 14.28 0.54 19.90
CA ARG A 74 14.35 1.83 19.22
C ARG A 74 15.76 2.38 19.26
N VAL A 75 16.22 2.82 18.08
CA VAL A 75 17.54 3.42 17.88
C VAL A 75 17.40 4.88 17.43
N PRO A 76 18.40 5.75 17.70
CA PRO A 76 18.29 7.16 17.39
C PRO A 76 18.22 7.45 15.89
N LEU A 77 17.53 8.53 15.55
CA LEU A 77 17.51 9.13 14.22
C LEU A 77 17.33 10.65 14.35
N TYR A 78 17.61 11.37 13.28
CA TYR A 78 17.26 12.80 13.16
C TYR A 78 15.79 12.90 12.70
N PRO A 79 14.85 13.34 13.56
CA PRO A 79 13.44 13.39 13.19
C PRO A 79 13.19 14.51 12.17
N SER A 80 12.70 14.18 10.99
CA SER A 80 12.27 15.13 9.97
C SER A 80 11.43 14.45 8.90
N HIS A 81 10.40 15.14 8.46
CA HIS A 81 9.59 14.77 7.29
C HIS A 81 9.07 16.03 6.58
N ASP A 82 9.83 17.13 6.64
CA ASP A 82 9.47 18.40 6.02
C ASP A 82 9.81 18.44 4.51
N ALA A 83 9.52 19.57 3.86
CA ALA A 83 9.77 19.79 2.44
C ALA A 83 11.27 19.81 2.07
N SER A 84 12.18 19.94 3.06
CA SER A 84 13.62 20.01 2.83
C SER A 84 14.22 18.65 2.49
N SER A 85 14.70 18.49 1.25
CA SER A 85 15.37 17.27 0.80
C SER A 85 16.60 16.91 1.64
N LEU A 86 17.34 17.92 2.11
CA LEU A 86 18.52 17.73 2.97
C LEU A 86 18.12 17.15 4.34
N ARG A 87 17.09 17.68 4.99
CA ARG A 87 16.63 17.19 6.28
C ARG A 87 16.07 15.77 6.17
N ARG A 88 15.35 15.46 5.09
CA ARG A 88 14.90 14.08 4.82
C ARG A 88 16.08 13.14 4.59
N ALA A 89 17.10 13.56 3.86
CA ALA A 89 18.33 12.77 3.71
C ALA A 89 19.03 12.52 5.06
N LEU A 90 19.13 13.55 5.93
CA LEU A 90 19.67 13.38 7.28
C LEU A 90 18.83 12.41 8.13
N ASN A 91 17.51 12.44 8.01
CA ASN A 91 16.63 11.48 8.67
C ASN A 91 16.97 10.04 8.24
N TYR A 92 17.06 9.78 6.94
CA TYR A 92 17.37 8.44 6.40
C TYR A 92 18.79 7.98 6.74
N LEU A 93 19.79 8.88 6.63
CA LEU A 93 21.19 8.54 6.90
C LEU A 93 21.48 8.35 8.38
N SER A 94 20.82 9.10 9.27
CA SER A 94 20.98 8.91 10.70
C SER A 94 20.40 7.57 11.17
N PHE A 95 19.21 7.19 10.68
CA PHE A 95 18.66 5.87 10.95
C PHE A 95 19.52 4.76 10.36
N PHE A 96 20.01 4.92 9.13
CA PHE A 96 20.96 3.99 8.51
C PHE A 96 22.18 3.72 9.41
N ALA A 97 22.81 4.77 9.93
CA ALA A 97 23.98 4.63 10.80
C ALA A 97 23.62 3.85 12.10
N SER A 98 22.51 4.18 12.73
CA SER A 98 22.05 3.50 13.95
C SER A 98 21.67 2.04 13.69
N ALA A 99 20.96 1.77 12.59
CA ALA A 99 20.57 0.41 12.17
C ALA A 99 21.80 -0.44 11.82
N LEU A 100 22.80 0.16 11.18
CA LEU A 100 24.08 -0.51 10.85
C LEU A 100 24.81 -0.94 12.15
N ILE A 101 24.97 -0.02 13.11
CA ILE A 101 25.62 -0.30 14.40
C ILE A 101 24.84 -1.40 15.14
N TYR A 102 23.51 -1.26 15.23
CA TYR A 102 22.67 -2.25 15.86
C TYR A 102 22.82 -3.63 15.21
N GLY A 103 22.78 -3.70 13.88
CA GLY A 103 22.93 -4.94 13.13
C GLY A 103 24.30 -5.61 13.33
N LEU A 104 25.41 -4.84 13.30
CA LEU A 104 26.75 -5.35 13.59
C LEU A 104 26.85 -5.97 14.97
N MET A 105 26.16 -5.41 15.97
CA MET A 105 26.20 -5.89 17.34
C MET A 105 25.26 -7.10 17.58
N ARG A 106 24.16 -7.22 16.87
CA ARG A 106 23.06 -8.12 17.23
C ARG A 106 22.61 -9.10 16.15
N ALA A 107 22.88 -8.85 14.85
CA ALA A 107 22.34 -9.66 13.76
C ALA A 107 22.66 -11.15 13.83
N ARG A 108 23.81 -11.51 14.42
CA ARG A 108 24.22 -12.94 14.62
C ARG A 108 23.30 -13.71 15.60
N ARG A 109 22.41 -13.04 16.31
CA ARG A 109 21.45 -13.66 17.23
C ARG A 109 20.19 -14.14 16.53
N PHE A 110 20.01 -13.75 15.25
CA PHE A 110 18.83 -14.04 14.43
C PHE A 110 19.21 -14.95 13.29
N ASP A 111 18.27 -15.78 12.91
CA ASP A 111 18.43 -16.71 11.80
C ASP A 111 18.23 -15.99 10.46
N VAL A 112 17.40 -14.92 10.45
CA VAL A 112 17.17 -14.07 9.29
C VAL A 112 16.82 -12.63 9.71
N VAL A 113 17.12 -11.66 8.84
CA VAL A 113 16.69 -10.26 8.98
C VAL A 113 15.59 -9.99 7.95
N TYR A 114 14.41 -9.59 8.39
CA TYR A 114 13.33 -9.14 7.52
C TYR A 114 13.36 -7.61 7.46
N VAL A 115 13.66 -7.06 6.31
CA VAL A 115 13.83 -5.62 6.09
C VAL A 115 12.58 -5.07 5.42
N TYR A 116 11.78 -4.33 6.17
CA TYR A 116 10.65 -3.59 5.60
C TYR A 116 11.13 -2.23 5.07
N HIS A 117 11.07 -2.07 3.78
CA HIS A 117 11.55 -0.93 3.02
C HIS A 117 10.34 -0.15 2.49
N PRO A 118 10.21 1.15 2.68
CA PRO A 118 11.15 2.23 2.41
C PRO A 118 11.81 2.81 3.66
N PRO A 119 12.92 3.56 3.55
CA PRO A 119 13.74 3.90 2.37
C PRO A 119 14.86 2.88 2.09
N ILE A 120 15.50 2.96 0.92
CA ILE A 120 16.59 2.02 0.53
C ILE A 120 17.75 1.97 1.51
N THR A 121 17.94 3.01 2.30
CA THR A 121 19.00 3.10 3.34
C THR A 121 18.86 1.99 4.40
N VAL A 122 17.64 1.53 4.71
CA VAL A 122 17.41 0.40 5.61
C VAL A 122 17.97 -0.90 5.01
N GLY A 123 17.68 -1.13 3.73
CA GLY A 123 18.24 -2.27 2.98
C GLY A 123 19.76 -2.19 2.85
N LEU A 124 20.32 -0.98 2.69
CA LEU A 124 21.77 -0.77 2.65
C LEU A 124 22.42 -1.13 4.00
N ALA A 125 21.83 -0.74 5.12
CA ALA A 125 22.31 -1.14 6.44
C ALA A 125 22.33 -2.67 6.56
N ALA A 126 21.25 -3.34 6.19
CA ALA A 126 21.14 -4.80 6.21
C ALA A 126 22.17 -5.48 5.30
N ALA A 127 22.40 -4.95 4.10
CA ALA A 127 23.41 -5.46 3.17
C ALA A 127 24.82 -5.38 3.73
N LEU A 128 25.17 -4.27 4.42
CA LEU A 128 26.50 -4.04 4.99
C LEU A 128 26.72 -4.89 6.25
N PHE A 129 25.84 -4.84 7.23
CA PHE A 129 26.04 -5.66 8.43
C PHE A 129 25.88 -7.16 8.12
N GLY A 130 24.96 -7.53 7.22
CA GLY A 130 24.77 -8.91 6.77
C GLY A 130 26.02 -9.46 6.08
N TRP A 131 26.76 -8.63 5.35
CA TRP A 131 28.06 -8.99 4.78
C TRP A 131 29.08 -9.36 5.86
N VAL A 132 29.16 -8.55 6.92
CA VAL A 132 30.11 -8.76 8.03
C VAL A 132 29.67 -9.91 8.95
N THR A 133 28.38 -10.00 9.26
CA THR A 133 27.82 -10.95 10.23
C THR A 133 27.42 -12.29 9.61
N ARG A 134 27.35 -12.36 8.28
CA ARG A 134 26.80 -13.47 7.47
C ARG A 134 25.31 -13.73 7.72
N ALA A 135 24.59 -12.78 8.33
CA ALA A 135 23.15 -12.89 8.52
C ALA A 135 22.43 -12.72 7.16
N PRO A 136 21.56 -13.66 6.74
CA PRO A 136 20.75 -13.49 5.54
C PRO A 136 19.72 -12.42 5.78
N PHE A 137 19.33 -11.70 4.71
CA PHE A 137 18.21 -10.80 4.83
C PHE A 137 17.24 -10.91 3.65
N ILE A 138 15.96 -10.69 3.97
CA ILE A 138 14.86 -10.55 3.05
C ILE A 138 14.60 -9.06 2.90
N LEU A 139 14.50 -8.56 1.67
CA LEU A 139 14.18 -7.17 1.39
C LEU A 139 12.73 -7.08 0.91
N ASP A 140 11.86 -6.48 1.70
CA ASP A 140 10.46 -6.24 1.34
C ASP A 140 10.32 -4.83 0.72
N ILE A 141 10.13 -4.78 -0.60
CA ILE A 141 10.10 -3.55 -1.38
C ILE A 141 8.66 -3.01 -1.45
N GLN A 142 8.43 -1.85 -0.83
CA GLN A 142 7.16 -1.13 -0.93
C GLN A 142 7.22 -0.02 -1.98
N ASP A 143 8.37 0.65 -2.09
CA ASP A 143 8.64 1.66 -3.10
C ASP A 143 9.82 1.23 -3.99
N LEU A 144 9.61 1.21 -5.29
CA LEU A 144 10.65 0.82 -6.24
C LEU A 144 11.63 1.97 -6.48
N TRP A 145 12.68 2.04 -5.63
CA TRP A 145 13.77 2.98 -5.84
C TRP A 145 14.69 2.54 -6.99
N PRO A 146 15.23 3.49 -7.79
CA PRO A 146 15.06 4.94 -7.71
C PRO A 146 13.83 5.51 -8.42
N ASP A 147 12.97 4.69 -9.10
CA ASP A 147 11.84 5.17 -9.91
C ASP A 147 10.85 5.99 -9.09
N SER A 148 10.50 5.52 -7.89
CA SER A 148 9.55 6.21 -6.99
C SER A 148 10.06 7.59 -6.54
N VAL A 149 11.37 7.77 -6.44
CA VAL A 149 11.99 9.06 -6.09
C VAL A 149 11.80 10.09 -7.21
N ALA A 150 11.86 9.65 -8.47
CA ALA A 150 11.65 10.52 -9.62
C ALA A 150 10.18 11.03 -9.69
N VAL A 151 9.21 10.15 -9.41
CA VAL A 151 7.78 10.49 -9.45
C VAL A 151 7.34 11.30 -8.21
N SER A 152 7.97 11.10 -7.06
CA SER A 152 7.61 11.81 -5.81
C SER A 152 8.01 13.30 -5.76
N GLY A 153 8.65 13.82 -6.81
CA GLY A 153 9.15 15.20 -6.84
C GLY A 153 10.33 15.48 -5.90
N MET A 154 10.91 14.44 -5.29
CA MET A 154 12.10 14.60 -4.42
C MET A 154 13.36 15.03 -5.19
N SER A 155 13.39 14.82 -6.49
CA SER A 155 14.44 15.31 -7.37
C SER A 155 13.92 15.49 -8.79
N SER A 156 14.03 16.70 -9.31
CA SER A 156 13.83 17.00 -10.73
C SER A 156 15.02 16.61 -11.62
N SER A 157 16.13 16.19 -11.02
CA SER A 157 17.35 15.84 -11.75
C SER A 157 17.60 14.34 -11.73
N GLY A 158 17.79 13.72 -12.90
CA GLY A 158 18.19 12.31 -13.03
C GLY A 158 19.51 11.95 -12.32
N ARG A 159 20.23 12.94 -11.76
CA ARG A 159 21.46 12.74 -10.99
C ARG A 159 21.26 11.93 -9.72
N LEU A 160 20.17 12.18 -8.99
CA LEU A 160 19.90 11.41 -7.76
C LEU A 160 19.58 9.95 -8.11
N ALA A 161 18.81 9.71 -9.16
CA ALA A 161 18.54 8.36 -9.64
C ALA A 161 19.84 7.64 -10.05
N ALA A 162 20.77 8.32 -10.73
CA ALA A 162 22.06 7.75 -11.12
C ALA A 162 22.94 7.39 -9.91
N VAL A 163 22.87 8.14 -8.80
CA VAL A 163 23.57 7.83 -7.55
C VAL A 163 22.92 6.68 -6.80
N LEU A 164 21.59 6.60 -6.81
CA LEU A 164 20.84 5.58 -6.09
C LEU A 164 20.83 4.22 -6.80
N ASP A 165 20.89 4.18 -8.13
CA ASP A 165 20.83 2.92 -8.89
C ASP A 165 21.95 1.92 -8.49
N PRO A 166 23.24 2.29 -8.40
CA PRO A 166 24.28 1.36 -7.94
C PRO A 166 24.07 0.89 -6.49
N VAL A 167 23.50 1.74 -5.62
CA VAL A 167 23.15 1.35 -4.24
C VAL A 167 22.03 0.32 -4.26
N CYS A 168 20.98 0.55 -5.02
CA CYS A 168 19.87 -0.41 -5.16
C CYS A 168 20.38 -1.76 -5.70
N ARG A 169 21.18 -1.74 -6.77
CA ARG A 169 21.80 -2.97 -7.34
C ARG A 169 22.67 -3.71 -6.32
N PHE A 170 23.45 -3.00 -5.52
CA PHE A 170 24.24 -3.61 -4.46
C PHE A 170 23.35 -4.29 -3.42
N VAL A 171 22.31 -3.61 -2.93
CA VAL A 171 21.34 -4.15 -1.95
C VAL A 171 20.62 -5.38 -2.53
N TYR A 172 20.10 -5.29 -3.75
CA TYR A 172 19.39 -6.41 -4.41
C TYR A 172 20.28 -7.63 -4.62
N ARG A 173 21.55 -7.45 -5.00
CA ARG A 173 22.50 -8.57 -5.11
C ARG A 173 22.75 -9.25 -3.77
N ARG A 174 22.82 -8.47 -2.69
CA ARG A 174 23.13 -8.98 -1.33
C ARG A 174 21.90 -9.59 -0.64
N ALA A 175 20.71 -9.20 -1.01
CA ALA A 175 19.48 -9.79 -0.47
C ALA A 175 19.42 -11.29 -0.79
N HIS A 176 19.01 -12.08 0.20
CA HIS A 176 18.78 -13.51 0.02
C HIS A 176 17.46 -13.76 -0.71
N ARG A 177 16.40 -13.06 -0.30
CA ARG A 177 15.10 -12.97 -0.97
C ARG A 177 14.67 -11.52 -1.10
N ILE A 178 13.84 -11.23 -2.09
CA ILE A 178 13.21 -9.93 -2.29
C ILE A 178 11.72 -10.17 -2.40
N VAL A 179 10.95 -9.44 -1.59
CA VAL A 179 9.49 -9.40 -1.65
C VAL A 179 9.09 -8.19 -2.48
N ALA A 180 8.29 -8.42 -3.52
CA ALA A 180 7.69 -7.40 -4.36
C ALA A 180 6.17 -7.38 -4.11
N GLN A 181 5.59 -6.20 -3.90
CA GLN A 181 4.16 -6.07 -3.60
C GLN A 181 3.22 -6.22 -4.82
N SER A 182 3.79 -6.52 -5.99
CA SER A 182 3.05 -6.72 -7.23
C SER A 182 3.90 -7.51 -8.24
N ALA A 183 3.25 -8.17 -9.20
CA ALA A 183 3.95 -8.85 -10.29
C ALA A 183 4.65 -7.85 -11.21
N GLY A 184 4.09 -6.64 -11.38
CA GLY A 184 4.72 -5.56 -12.13
C GLY A 184 6.06 -5.13 -11.53
N ILE A 185 6.13 -4.96 -10.20
CA ILE A 185 7.41 -4.67 -9.51
C ILE A 185 8.36 -5.85 -9.62
N ALA A 186 7.89 -7.10 -9.50
CA ALA A 186 8.72 -8.29 -9.67
C ALA A 186 9.34 -8.37 -11.07
N ALA A 187 8.55 -8.11 -12.12
CA ALA A 187 9.04 -8.04 -13.49
C ALA A 187 10.10 -6.95 -13.67
N ARG A 188 9.85 -5.75 -13.13
CA ARG A 188 10.80 -4.63 -13.19
C ARG A 188 12.11 -4.91 -12.47
N LEU A 189 12.07 -5.62 -11.35
CA LEU A 189 13.28 -6.09 -10.66
C LEU A 189 14.05 -7.10 -11.50
N SER A 190 13.37 -8.01 -12.18
CA SER A 190 13.98 -8.98 -13.09
C SER A 190 14.65 -8.29 -14.28
N GLU A 191 14.04 -7.28 -14.89
CA GLU A 191 14.62 -6.43 -15.93
C GLU A 191 15.91 -5.73 -15.46
N ARG A 192 16.00 -5.42 -14.16
CA ARG A 192 17.21 -4.86 -13.52
C ARG A 192 18.27 -5.89 -13.17
N GLY A 193 18.07 -7.14 -13.58
CA GLY A 193 19.05 -8.23 -13.39
C GLY A 193 18.93 -8.93 -12.04
N VAL A 194 17.83 -8.77 -11.30
CA VAL A 194 17.56 -9.59 -10.12
C VAL A 194 17.07 -10.96 -10.58
N PRO A 195 17.70 -12.07 -10.18
CA PRO A 195 17.25 -13.41 -10.56
C PRO A 195 15.81 -13.66 -10.11
N PRO A 196 14.90 -14.15 -10.97
CA PRO A 196 13.51 -14.45 -10.60
C PRO A 196 13.39 -15.38 -9.39
N SER A 197 14.33 -16.30 -9.21
CA SER A 197 14.37 -17.21 -8.06
C SER A 197 14.57 -16.54 -6.71
N LYS A 198 15.03 -15.28 -6.70
CA LYS A 198 15.13 -14.45 -5.48
C LYS A 198 13.88 -13.65 -5.19
N ILE A 199 12.96 -13.51 -6.15
CA ILE A 199 11.81 -12.62 -6.05
C ILE A 199 10.58 -13.43 -5.64
N ALA A 200 9.89 -12.99 -4.61
CA ALA A 200 8.57 -13.47 -4.22
C ALA A 200 7.57 -12.33 -4.37
N THR A 201 6.45 -12.56 -5.04
CA THR A 201 5.36 -11.57 -5.13
C THR A 201 4.41 -11.78 -3.96
N LEU A 202 4.32 -10.82 -3.05
CA LEU A 202 3.42 -10.83 -1.91
C LEU A 202 2.63 -9.52 -1.89
N TYR A 203 1.34 -9.62 -2.16
CA TYR A 203 0.46 -8.46 -2.16
C TYR A 203 0.23 -7.93 -0.74
N ASN A 204 0.03 -6.63 -0.63
CA ASN A 204 -0.42 -6.02 0.60
C ASN A 204 -1.92 -6.30 0.79
N TRP A 205 -2.39 -6.21 2.04
CA TRP A 205 -3.79 -6.45 2.43
C TRP A 205 -4.52 -5.14 2.74
N ALA A 206 -5.83 -5.23 2.94
CA ALA A 206 -6.62 -4.12 3.45
C ALA A 206 -6.62 -4.11 5.00
N ASP A 207 -6.98 -2.99 5.59
CA ASP A 207 -7.23 -2.89 7.03
C ASP A 207 -8.58 -3.57 7.34
N GLU A 208 -8.54 -4.89 7.57
CA GLU A 208 -9.72 -5.75 7.68
C GLU A 208 -10.61 -5.36 8.87
N ASP A 209 -10.00 -4.87 9.97
CA ASP A 209 -10.74 -4.43 11.16
C ASP A 209 -11.60 -3.19 10.86
N VAL A 210 -11.15 -2.35 9.94
CA VAL A 210 -11.87 -1.15 9.51
C VAL A 210 -12.99 -1.50 8.52
N LEU A 211 -12.83 -2.57 7.75
CA LEU A 211 -13.79 -2.98 6.73
C LEU A 211 -14.97 -3.79 7.28
N ALA A 212 -14.95 -4.17 8.55
CA ALA A 212 -16.09 -4.84 9.19
C ALA A 212 -17.32 -3.93 9.15
N PRO A 213 -18.48 -4.42 8.66
CA PRO A 213 -19.72 -3.64 8.61
C PRO A 213 -20.11 -3.17 10.01
N ARG A 214 -20.39 -1.87 10.16
CA ARG A 214 -20.91 -1.29 11.41
C ARG A 214 -22.41 -1.02 11.28
N PRO A 215 -23.16 -1.08 12.41
CA PRO A 215 -24.58 -0.78 12.38
C PRO A 215 -24.85 0.64 11.87
N GLU A 216 -26.03 0.80 11.29
CA GLU A 216 -26.47 1.90 10.44
C GLU A 216 -26.09 3.30 10.94
N LYS A 217 -25.39 4.01 10.07
CA LYS A 217 -25.27 5.47 10.07
C LYS A 217 -26.32 6.05 9.11
N ASP A 218 -26.81 7.23 9.39
CA ASP A 218 -27.61 8.00 8.45
C ASP A 218 -26.86 8.20 7.12
N LEU A 219 -27.25 7.44 6.11
CA LEU A 219 -26.70 7.48 4.76
C LEU A 219 -27.57 8.30 3.79
N GLU A 220 -28.70 8.85 4.24
CA GLU A 220 -29.61 9.66 3.41
C GLU A 220 -28.89 10.87 2.81
N ARG A 221 -27.93 11.44 3.54
CA ARG A 221 -27.11 12.57 3.06
C ARG A 221 -26.34 12.29 1.77
N TYR A 222 -26.08 11.03 1.43
CA TYR A 222 -25.41 10.64 0.19
C TYR A 222 -26.37 10.62 -0.99
N GLY A 223 -27.67 10.39 -0.74
CA GLY A 223 -28.71 10.32 -1.75
C GLY A 223 -28.50 9.17 -2.74
N PHE A 224 -28.17 8.00 -2.22
CA PHE A 224 -27.96 6.78 -3.01
C PHE A 224 -29.26 6.19 -3.56
N GLU A 225 -30.39 6.43 -2.88
CA GLU A 225 -31.68 5.84 -3.20
C GLU A 225 -32.17 6.20 -4.61
N GLY A 226 -32.70 5.21 -5.31
CA GLY A 226 -33.23 5.36 -6.66
C GLY A 226 -32.18 5.59 -7.75
N ASN A 227 -30.88 5.55 -7.42
CA ASN A 227 -29.78 5.79 -8.33
C ASN A 227 -28.89 4.55 -8.47
N PHE A 228 -28.07 4.54 -9.54
CA PHE A 228 -26.97 3.62 -9.72
C PHE A 228 -25.66 4.33 -9.36
N ASN A 229 -25.09 3.96 -8.23
CA ASN A 229 -24.05 4.73 -7.59
C ASN A 229 -22.66 4.15 -7.83
N PHE A 230 -21.82 4.92 -8.49
CA PHE A 230 -20.37 4.72 -8.58
C PHE A 230 -19.70 5.54 -7.48
N VAL A 231 -18.84 4.91 -6.67
CA VAL A 231 -18.20 5.59 -5.55
C VAL A 231 -16.68 5.50 -5.65
N PHE A 232 -16.02 6.66 -5.63
CA PHE A 232 -14.59 6.81 -5.40
C PHE A 232 -14.36 7.32 -3.98
N ALA A 233 -13.48 6.68 -3.22
CA ALA A 233 -13.08 7.17 -1.90
C ALA A 233 -11.55 7.27 -1.79
N GLY A 234 -11.07 8.37 -1.21
CA GLY A 234 -9.64 8.57 -0.96
C GLY A 234 -9.14 9.99 -1.19
N ASN A 235 -7.82 10.10 -1.41
CA ASN A 235 -7.18 11.38 -1.68
C ASN A 235 -7.67 11.98 -3.02
N LEU A 236 -8.13 13.24 -2.98
CA LEU A 236 -8.55 14.02 -4.15
C LEU A 236 -7.35 14.79 -4.72
N GLY A 237 -6.34 14.07 -5.18
CA GLY A 237 -5.09 14.62 -5.72
C GLY A 237 -4.94 14.40 -7.23
N ALA A 238 -4.02 15.14 -7.85
CA ALA A 238 -3.82 15.19 -9.30
C ALA A 238 -3.60 13.81 -9.94
N VAL A 239 -2.85 12.94 -9.27
CA VAL A 239 -2.53 11.59 -9.80
C VAL A 239 -3.75 10.67 -9.94
N GLN A 240 -4.86 11.01 -9.28
CA GLN A 240 -6.08 10.20 -9.34
C GLN A 240 -6.91 10.44 -10.61
N GLY A 241 -6.58 11.44 -11.45
CA GLY A 241 -7.26 11.72 -12.71
C GLY A 241 -8.77 11.94 -12.60
N LEU A 242 -9.26 12.44 -11.46
CA LEU A 242 -10.69 12.59 -11.16
C LEU A 242 -11.48 13.46 -12.15
N PRO A 243 -10.90 14.47 -12.83
CA PRO A 243 -11.60 15.17 -13.91
C PRO A 243 -12.10 14.25 -15.02
N THR A 244 -11.38 13.16 -15.31
CA THR A 244 -11.81 12.15 -16.30
C THR A 244 -13.04 11.40 -15.79
N LEU A 245 -13.06 10.97 -14.53
CA LEU A 245 -14.22 10.30 -13.92
C LEU A 245 -15.45 11.21 -13.92
N ILE A 246 -15.29 12.51 -13.62
CA ILE A 246 -16.40 13.48 -13.63
C ILE A 246 -17.00 13.59 -15.02
N ARG A 247 -16.16 13.77 -16.06
CA ARG A 247 -16.63 13.85 -17.45
C ARG A 247 -17.30 12.55 -17.92
N ALA A 248 -16.71 11.41 -17.55
CA ALA A 248 -17.26 10.10 -17.85
C ALA A 248 -18.65 9.89 -17.24
N ALA A 249 -18.82 10.24 -15.98
CA ALA A 249 -20.11 10.11 -15.30
C ALA A 249 -21.19 11.01 -15.92
N VAL A 250 -20.82 12.24 -16.32
CA VAL A 250 -21.74 13.15 -17.02
C VAL A 250 -22.17 12.55 -18.34
N ALA A 251 -21.22 12.08 -19.18
CA ALA A 251 -21.52 11.47 -20.46
C ALA A 251 -22.37 10.18 -20.30
N ALA A 252 -22.06 9.35 -19.32
CA ALA A 252 -22.85 8.14 -19.06
C ALA A 252 -24.27 8.46 -18.58
N ALA A 253 -24.46 9.51 -17.80
CA ALA A 253 -25.77 9.94 -17.29
C ALA A 253 -26.69 10.54 -18.38
N GLU A 254 -26.15 10.97 -19.52
CA GLU A 254 -26.94 11.36 -20.70
C GLU A 254 -27.69 10.17 -21.29
N GLU A 255 -27.10 8.95 -21.22
CA GLU A 255 -27.69 7.71 -21.70
C GLU A 255 -28.48 6.97 -20.62
N ASP A 256 -27.99 6.94 -19.38
CA ASP A 256 -28.69 6.35 -18.24
C ASP A 256 -28.79 7.36 -17.07
N PRO A 257 -29.93 8.06 -16.95
CA PRO A 257 -30.14 9.09 -15.94
C PRO A 257 -30.08 8.60 -14.48
N ARG A 258 -30.01 7.28 -14.23
CA ARG A 258 -29.83 6.73 -12.88
C ARG A 258 -28.40 6.86 -12.37
N ILE A 259 -27.41 7.02 -13.27
CA ILE A 259 -26.00 7.03 -12.92
C ILE A 259 -25.64 8.23 -12.05
N ARG A 260 -24.95 7.97 -10.95
CA ARG A 260 -24.36 8.96 -10.05
C ARG A 260 -22.92 8.59 -9.74
N LEU A 261 -22.07 9.62 -9.68
CA LEU A 261 -20.69 9.50 -9.20
C LEU A 261 -20.54 10.23 -7.86
N HIS A 262 -20.07 9.52 -6.85
CA HIS A 262 -19.75 10.07 -5.55
C HIS A 262 -18.24 10.09 -5.36
N LEU A 263 -17.70 11.28 -5.05
CA LEU A 263 -16.29 11.49 -4.71
C LEU A 263 -16.22 11.78 -3.21
N ILE A 264 -15.66 10.86 -2.43
CA ILE A 264 -15.56 10.97 -0.97
C ILE A 264 -14.11 11.16 -0.59
N GLY A 265 -13.78 12.27 0.07
CA GLY A 265 -12.43 12.54 0.51
C GLY A 265 -12.03 14.00 0.48
N ASP A 266 -10.73 14.24 0.62
CA ASP A 266 -10.10 15.55 0.51
C ASP A 266 -8.74 15.44 -0.18
N GLY A 267 -8.17 16.58 -0.58
CA GLY A 267 -6.88 16.63 -1.25
C GLY A 267 -6.60 17.95 -1.92
N LEU A 268 -5.40 18.09 -2.47
CA LEU A 268 -4.93 19.34 -3.08
C LEU A 268 -5.81 19.82 -4.24
N ASP A 269 -6.45 18.89 -4.96
CA ASP A 269 -7.32 19.23 -6.11
C ASP A 269 -8.80 19.41 -5.73
N ALA A 270 -9.18 19.23 -4.46
CA ALA A 270 -10.58 19.24 -4.04
C ALA A 270 -11.32 20.55 -4.43
N GLY A 271 -10.63 21.70 -4.37
CA GLY A 271 -11.18 22.98 -4.81
C GLY A 271 -11.51 22.99 -6.30
N ARG A 272 -10.52 22.63 -7.13
CA ARG A 272 -10.66 22.56 -8.59
C ARG A 272 -11.73 21.57 -9.03
N LEU A 273 -11.83 20.43 -8.34
CA LEU A 273 -12.85 19.41 -8.62
C LEU A 273 -14.25 19.93 -8.29
N ARG A 274 -14.43 20.67 -7.18
CA ARG A 274 -15.73 21.30 -6.85
C ARG A 274 -16.16 22.30 -7.93
N ASP A 275 -15.21 23.08 -8.46
CA ASP A 275 -15.52 24.03 -9.54
C ASP A 275 -15.93 23.30 -10.82
N LEU A 276 -15.23 22.20 -11.17
CA LEU A 276 -15.59 21.37 -12.30
C LEU A 276 -16.98 20.72 -12.10
N CYS A 277 -17.26 20.15 -10.92
CA CYS A 277 -18.59 19.59 -10.62
C CYS A 277 -19.71 20.63 -10.75
N ARG A 278 -19.49 21.87 -10.32
CA ARG A 278 -20.47 22.94 -10.49
C ARG A 278 -20.69 23.32 -11.95
N SER A 279 -19.65 23.26 -12.78
CA SER A 279 -19.74 23.69 -14.18
C SER A 279 -20.40 22.64 -15.08
N ILE A 280 -20.11 21.35 -14.89
CA ILE A 280 -20.57 20.26 -15.76
C ILE A 280 -21.27 19.10 -15.02
N GLY A 281 -21.02 18.93 -13.72
CA GLY A 281 -21.47 17.75 -12.96
C GLY A 281 -22.96 17.76 -12.63
N GLY A 282 -23.59 18.93 -12.52
CA GLY A 282 -25.01 19.05 -12.18
C GLY A 282 -25.41 18.19 -10.96
N ASN A 283 -26.46 17.39 -11.12
CA ASN A 283 -26.91 16.41 -10.12
C ASN A 283 -26.23 15.05 -10.26
N VAL A 284 -25.38 14.85 -11.28
CA VAL A 284 -24.73 13.57 -11.58
C VAL A 284 -23.57 13.30 -10.64
N VAL A 285 -22.77 14.31 -10.33
CA VAL A 285 -21.57 14.18 -9.50
C VAL A 285 -21.75 14.86 -8.16
N ARG A 286 -21.52 14.11 -7.09
CA ARG A 286 -21.60 14.60 -5.71
C ARG A 286 -20.25 14.46 -5.01
N MET A 287 -19.80 15.53 -4.38
CA MET A 287 -18.59 15.52 -3.56
C MET A 287 -18.97 15.52 -2.09
N HIS A 288 -18.30 14.65 -1.33
CA HIS A 288 -18.52 14.49 0.10
C HIS A 288 -17.20 14.71 0.86
N PRO A 289 -17.25 15.21 2.10
CA PRO A 289 -16.07 15.32 2.94
C PRO A 289 -15.47 13.92 3.22
N PRO A 290 -14.21 13.87 3.70
CA PRO A 290 -13.63 12.59 4.12
C PRO A 290 -14.41 12.00 5.29
N GLU A 291 -14.58 10.69 5.24
CA GLU A 291 -15.17 9.90 6.33
C GLU A 291 -14.08 9.34 7.25
N ALA A 292 -14.44 9.13 8.52
CA ALA A 292 -13.57 8.39 9.43
C ALA A 292 -13.34 6.96 8.89
N LYS A 293 -12.12 6.45 9.08
CA LYS A 293 -11.76 5.10 8.61
C LYS A 293 -12.80 4.04 9.01
N ALA A 294 -13.33 4.14 10.22
CA ALA A 294 -14.29 3.21 10.77
C ALA A 294 -15.69 3.28 10.12
N GLU A 295 -15.99 4.32 9.36
CA GLU A 295 -17.32 4.61 8.82
C GLU A 295 -17.37 4.49 7.30
N ILE A 296 -16.22 4.68 6.64
CA ILE A 296 -16.16 4.66 5.18
C ILE A 296 -16.60 3.32 4.60
N ALA A 297 -16.31 2.21 5.26
CA ALA A 297 -16.70 0.88 4.81
C ALA A 297 -18.22 0.74 4.68
N THR A 298 -19.00 1.30 5.63
CA THR A 298 -20.46 1.30 5.61
C THR A 298 -21.01 2.09 4.41
N VAL A 299 -20.37 3.22 4.08
CA VAL A 299 -20.75 4.03 2.91
C VAL A 299 -20.43 3.29 1.60
N LEU A 300 -19.21 2.73 1.50
CA LEU A 300 -18.77 1.99 0.32
C LEU A 300 -19.63 0.73 0.07
N ALA A 301 -20.08 0.07 1.12
CA ALA A 301 -20.95 -1.10 1.02
C ALA A 301 -22.30 -0.82 0.35
N ARG A 302 -22.77 0.44 0.35
CA ARG A 302 -24.02 0.85 -0.31
C ARG A 302 -23.87 1.17 -1.80
N ALA A 303 -22.64 1.30 -2.29
CA ALA A 303 -22.39 1.51 -3.71
C ALA A 303 -22.75 0.27 -4.53
N GLN A 304 -23.19 0.47 -5.76
CA GLN A 304 -23.30 -0.62 -6.75
C GLN A 304 -21.91 -0.97 -7.29
N VAL A 305 -21.06 0.04 -7.52
CA VAL A 305 -19.72 -0.13 -8.08
C VAL A 305 -18.73 0.79 -7.38
N LEU A 306 -17.55 0.27 -7.04
CA LEU A 306 -16.44 1.06 -6.51
C LEU A 306 -15.47 1.40 -7.64
N VAL A 307 -15.02 2.65 -7.68
CA VAL A 307 -14.23 3.17 -8.81
C VAL A 307 -12.81 3.52 -8.37
N ALA A 308 -11.84 3.09 -9.16
CA ALA A 308 -10.46 3.49 -9.02
C ALA A 308 -9.90 4.00 -10.36
N HIS A 309 -9.20 5.13 -10.32
CA HIS A 309 -8.56 5.73 -11.47
C HIS A 309 -7.18 6.27 -11.08
N LEU A 310 -6.21 6.13 -11.96
CA LEU A 310 -4.91 6.80 -11.90
C LEU A 310 -4.54 7.35 -13.27
N ASN A 311 -3.77 8.44 -13.29
CA ASN A 311 -3.18 8.93 -14.53
C ASN A 311 -2.22 7.91 -15.14
N ARG A 312 -1.95 8.05 -16.43
CA ARG A 312 -0.98 7.21 -17.14
C ARG A 312 0.44 7.58 -16.74
N GLU A 313 0.97 6.77 -15.85
CA GLU A 313 2.36 6.82 -15.42
C GLU A 313 2.93 5.40 -15.39
N PRO A 314 4.11 5.15 -15.98
CA PRO A 314 4.68 3.80 -16.04
C PRO A 314 4.81 3.12 -14.67
N LEU A 315 5.10 3.89 -13.61
CA LEU A 315 5.21 3.36 -12.26
C LEU A 315 3.84 2.88 -11.71
N PHE A 316 2.75 3.57 -12.05
CA PHE A 316 1.41 3.19 -11.59
C PHE A 316 0.92 1.90 -12.23
N ALA A 317 1.35 1.62 -13.47
CA ALA A 317 1.06 0.34 -14.13
C ALA A 317 1.73 -0.87 -13.45
N LEU A 318 2.79 -0.63 -12.67
CA LEU A 318 3.50 -1.68 -11.92
C LEU A 318 2.90 -1.95 -10.55
N THR A 319 1.95 -1.15 -10.07
CA THR A 319 1.48 -1.21 -8.68
C THR A 319 -0.02 -1.48 -8.59
N ILE A 320 -0.44 -2.03 -7.45
CA ILE A 320 -1.86 -2.15 -7.10
C ILE A 320 -2.15 -1.16 -5.97
N PRO A 321 -2.95 -0.10 -6.23
CA PRO A 321 -3.28 0.88 -5.21
C PRO A 321 -4.03 0.26 -4.03
N SER A 322 -3.74 0.73 -2.81
CA SER A 322 -4.34 0.20 -1.57
C SER A 322 -5.87 0.20 -1.54
N LYS A 323 -6.52 1.11 -2.26
CA LYS A 323 -7.99 1.12 -2.37
C LYS A 323 -8.56 -0.12 -3.07
N ILE A 324 -7.78 -0.74 -3.98
CA ILE A 324 -8.22 -1.96 -4.67
C ILE A 324 -8.37 -3.11 -3.68
N GLN A 325 -7.41 -3.29 -2.76
CA GLN A 325 -7.53 -4.32 -1.73
C GLN A 325 -8.78 -4.09 -0.86
N SER A 326 -9.01 -2.84 -0.43
CA SER A 326 -10.20 -2.49 0.36
C SER A 326 -11.51 -2.72 -0.41
N TYR A 327 -11.55 -2.41 -1.69
CA TYR A 327 -12.73 -2.57 -2.53
C TYR A 327 -13.04 -4.04 -2.80
N LEU A 328 -12.01 -4.84 -3.06
CA LEU A 328 -12.15 -6.29 -3.20
C LEU A 328 -12.64 -6.94 -1.90
N ALA A 329 -12.08 -6.52 -0.74
CA ALA A 329 -12.48 -7.02 0.57
C ALA A 329 -13.95 -6.73 0.91
N LEU A 330 -14.49 -5.60 0.41
CA LEU A 330 -15.90 -5.25 0.56
C LEU A 330 -16.84 -6.06 -0.34
N GLY A 331 -16.31 -6.90 -1.22
CA GLY A 331 -17.12 -7.74 -2.12
C GLY A 331 -17.96 -6.91 -3.07
N LYS A 332 -17.43 -5.84 -3.64
CA LYS A 332 -18.15 -4.99 -4.60
C LYS A 332 -17.58 -5.13 -6.01
N PRO A 333 -18.42 -4.95 -7.04
CA PRO A 333 -17.94 -4.78 -8.40
C PRO A 333 -16.99 -3.59 -8.50
N LEU A 334 -15.90 -3.71 -9.26
CA LEU A 334 -14.94 -2.64 -9.47
C LEU A 334 -15.03 -2.09 -10.90
N LEU A 335 -14.89 -0.78 -11.04
CA LEU A 335 -14.51 -0.10 -12.27
C LEU A 335 -13.11 0.46 -12.10
N VAL A 336 -12.16 -0.08 -12.87
CA VAL A 336 -10.75 0.26 -12.73
C VAL A 336 -10.24 0.93 -14.00
N ALA A 337 -9.88 2.20 -13.91
CA ALA A 337 -9.18 2.91 -14.97
C ALA A 337 -7.71 3.13 -14.56
N ILE A 338 -6.95 2.03 -14.56
CA ILE A 338 -5.53 1.95 -14.19
C ILE A 338 -4.90 0.95 -15.14
N GLU A 339 -3.78 1.32 -15.80
CA GLU A 339 -3.05 0.40 -16.68
C GLU A 339 -2.33 -0.73 -15.92
N GLY A 340 -1.97 -1.79 -16.65
CA GLY A 340 -1.07 -2.82 -16.16
C GLY A 340 -1.76 -3.89 -15.31
N GLU A 341 -1.06 -4.35 -14.26
CA GLU A 341 -1.46 -5.50 -13.47
C GLU A 341 -2.84 -5.35 -12.82
N CYS A 342 -3.18 -4.13 -12.37
CA CYS A 342 -4.45 -3.88 -11.69
C CYS A 342 -5.65 -4.16 -12.60
N ALA A 343 -5.63 -3.69 -13.86
CA ALA A 343 -6.67 -3.95 -14.85
C ALA A 343 -6.78 -5.44 -15.15
N THR A 344 -5.64 -6.08 -15.46
CA THR A 344 -5.58 -7.51 -15.79
C THR A 344 -6.12 -8.38 -14.64
N LEU A 345 -5.79 -8.04 -13.40
CA LEU A 345 -6.23 -8.77 -12.21
C LEU A 345 -7.76 -8.72 -12.06
N VAL A 346 -8.34 -7.53 -12.16
CA VAL A 346 -9.79 -7.34 -12.00
C VAL A 346 -10.57 -8.04 -13.11
N GLU A 347 -10.11 -7.94 -14.35
CA GLU A 347 -10.77 -8.59 -15.51
C GLU A 347 -10.64 -10.12 -15.46
N THR A 348 -9.43 -10.64 -15.21
CA THR A 348 -9.18 -12.09 -15.18
C THR A 348 -9.98 -12.77 -14.06
N ALA A 349 -10.12 -12.12 -12.91
CA ALA A 349 -10.94 -12.63 -11.82
C ALA A 349 -12.45 -12.43 -12.04
N GLY A 350 -12.85 -11.64 -13.03
CA GLY A 350 -14.23 -11.23 -13.22
C GLY A 350 -14.78 -10.40 -12.05
N ALA A 351 -13.90 -9.65 -11.38
CA ALA A 351 -14.22 -8.81 -10.23
C ALA A 351 -14.74 -7.42 -10.63
N GLY A 352 -14.86 -7.14 -11.93
CA GLY A 352 -15.34 -5.87 -12.46
C GLY A 352 -14.92 -5.67 -13.91
N LEU A 353 -14.87 -4.41 -14.32
CA LEU A 353 -14.43 -4.00 -15.64
C LEU A 353 -13.23 -3.05 -15.56
N SER A 354 -12.36 -3.12 -16.57
CA SER A 354 -11.36 -2.07 -16.78
C SER A 354 -11.81 -1.05 -17.81
N ALA A 355 -11.21 0.14 -17.75
CA ALA A 355 -11.35 1.19 -18.74
C ALA A 355 -9.99 1.83 -19.01
N VAL A 356 -9.83 2.47 -20.17
CA VAL A 356 -8.61 3.20 -20.50
C VAL A 356 -8.50 4.42 -19.59
N PRO A 357 -7.43 4.56 -18.80
CA PRO A 357 -7.27 5.75 -17.95
C PRO A 357 -7.12 7.02 -18.81
N GLU A 358 -7.55 8.17 -18.25
CA GLU A 358 -7.57 9.47 -18.91
C GLU A 358 -8.46 9.55 -20.18
N ASP A 359 -9.23 8.51 -20.45
CA ASP A 359 -10.22 8.45 -21.54
C ASP A 359 -11.65 8.41 -20.96
N ALA A 360 -12.32 9.57 -20.98
CA ALA A 360 -13.66 9.72 -20.41
C ALA A 360 -14.71 8.88 -21.13
N LEU A 361 -14.57 8.66 -22.45
CA LEU A 361 -15.53 7.86 -23.23
C LEU A 361 -15.36 6.38 -22.90
N SER A 362 -14.13 5.89 -22.78
CA SER A 362 -13.86 4.53 -22.34
C SER A 362 -14.43 4.25 -20.94
N VAL A 363 -14.25 5.17 -20.00
CA VAL A 363 -14.78 5.06 -18.63
C VAL A 363 -16.32 5.12 -18.65
N ALA A 364 -16.92 6.03 -19.42
CA ALA A 364 -18.39 6.14 -19.55
C ALA A 364 -19.00 4.84 -20.12
N ALA A 365 -18.40 4.27 -21.17
CA ALA A 365 -18.84 3.00 -21.74
C ALA A 365 -18.80 1.84 -20.71
N ALA A 366 -17.78 1.81 -19.86
CA ALA A 366 -17.69 0.83 -18.77
C ALA A 366 -18.74 1.08 -17.66
N MET A 367 -19.03 2.35 -17.33
CA MET A 367 -20.12 2.71 -16.42
C MET A 367 -21.47 2.23 -16.94
N LEU A 368 -21.78 2.47 -18.21
CA LEU A 368 -23.03 2.04 -18.84
C LEU A 368 -23.16 0.52 -18.85
N LYS A 369 -22.09 -0.21 -19.18
CA LYS A 369 -22.10 -1.68 -19.14
C LYS A 369 -22.41 -2.22 -17.74
N LEU A 370 -21.80 -1.64 -16.68
CA LEU A 370 -22.07 -2.04 -15.30
C LEU A 370 -23.49 -1.66 -14.87
N ALA A 371 -23.97 -0.49 -15.27
CA ALA A 371 -25.32 -0.02 -14.93
C ALA A 371 -26.46 -0.81 -15.62
N ALA A 372 -26.13 -1.49 -16.73
CA ALA A 372 -27.07 -2.36 -17.45
C ALA A 372 -27.21 -3.77 -16.80
N LEU A 373 -26.33 -4.14 -15.87
CA LEU A 373 -26.38 -5.43 -15.20
C LEU A 373 -27.54 -5.49 -14.17
N SER A 374 -28.09 -6.67 -13.99
CA SER A 374 -29.04 -6.96 -12.93
C SER A 374 -28.34 -6.95 -11.55
N LEU A 375 -29.10 -6.83 -10.48
CA LEU A 375 -28.57 -6.90 -9.12
C LEU A 375 -27.89 -8.25 -8.85
N ASP A 376 -28.43 -9.36 -9.34
CA ASP A 376 -27.85 -10.70 -9.19
C ASP A 376 -26.50 -10.83 -9.93
N GLU A 377 -26.35 -10.17 -11.09
CA GLU A 377 -25.07 -10.16 -11.80
C GLU A 377 -24.02 -9.34 -11.07
N LEU A 378 -24.39 -8.18 -10.52
CA LEU A 378 -23.52 -7.36 -9.70
C LEU A 378 -23.09 -8.09 -8.42
N GLU A 379 -24.02 -8.83 -7.78
CA GLU A 379 -23.72 -9.62 -6.59
C GLU A 379 -22.70 -10.72 -6.90
N ARG A 380 -22.89 -11.46 -8.00
CA ARG A 380 -21.91 -12.46 -8.46
C ARG A 380 -20.54 -11.87 -8.78
N ILE A 381 -20.46 -10.65 -9.30
CA ILE A 381 -19.18 -9.95 -9.49
C ILE A 381 -18.58 -9.61 -8.13
N GLY A 382 -19.38 -9.15 -7.18
CA GLY A 382 -18.96 -8.87 -5.81
C GLY A 382 -18.41 -10.11 -5.09
N GLU A 383 -19.06 -11.26 -5.24
CA GLU A 383 -18.58 -12.54 -4.69
C GLU A 383 -17.19 -12.90 -5.24
N ARG A 384 -16.97 -12.70 -6.57
CA ARG A 384 -15.65 -12.91 -7.18
C ARG A 384 -14.61 -11.93 -6.66
N SER A 385 -15.00 -10.67 -6.40
CA SER A 385 -14.13 -9.68 -5.75
C SER A 385 -13.69 -10.15 -4.36
N ALA A 386 -14.63 -10.60 -3.54
CA ALA A 386 -14.34 -11.13 -2.19
C ALA A 386 -13.48 -12.40 -2.25
N ALA A 387 -13.74 -13.31 -3.19
CA ALA A 387 -12.94 -14.52 -3.37
C ALA A 387 -11.50 -14.20 -3.77
N LEU A 388 -11.30 -13.26 -4.72
CA LEU A 388 -9.98 -12.78 -5.11
C LEU A 388 -9.22 -12.17 -3.92
N TYR A 389 -9.92 -11.36 -3.10
CA TYR A 389 -9.34 -10.80 -1.89
C TYR A 389 -8.88 -11.90 -0.93
N ALA A 390 -9.76 -12.82 -0.59
CA ALA A 390 -9.46 -13.91 0.34
C ALA A 390 -8.26 -14.75 -0.11
N GLU A 391 -8.16 -15.03 -1.41
CA GLU A 391 -7.09 -15.83 -1.99
C GLU A 391 -5.73 -15.10 -1.97
N ARG A 392 -5.70 -13.81 -2.35
CA ARG A 392 -4.43 -13.14 -2.66
C ARG A 392 -4.08 -11.95 -1.79
N PHE A 393 -5.08 -11.29 -1.19
CA PHE A 393 -4.92 -10.00 -0.51
C PHE A 393 -5.29 -10.02 0.97
N SER A 394 -5.74 -11.16 1.52
CA SER A 394 -6.07 -11.23 2.95
C SER A 394 -4.82 -11.15 3.82
N PHE A 395 -4.98 -10.62 5.02
CA PHE A 395 -3.90 -10.60 6.02
C PHE A 395 -3.36 -12.01 6.29
N ALA A 396 -4.23 -12.99 6.45
CA ALA A 396 -3.85 -14.38 6.68
C ALA A 396 -3.00 -14.95 5.54
N SER A 397 -3.41 -14.72 4.27
CA SER A 397 -2.65 -15.14 3.09
C SER A 397 -1.27 -14.46 3.04
N ALA A 398 -1.20 -13.15 3.34
CA ALA A 398 0.05 -12.40 3.36
C ALA A 398 1.02 -12.90 4.45
N ILE A 399 0.52 -13.24 5.65
CA ILE A 399 1.33 -13.79 6.74
C ILE A 399 1.86 -15.18 6.38
N GLN A 400 1.02 -16.07 5.85
CA GLN A 400 1.44 -17.42 5.43
C GLN A 400 2.50 -17.37 4.33
N ALA A 401 2.28 -16.53 3.31
CA ALA A 401 3.24 -16.34 2.23
C ALA A 401 4.58 -15.75 2.74
N THR A 402 4.52 -14.79 3.67
CA THR A 402 5.73 -14.23 4.31
C THR A 402 6.46 -15.28 5.13
N ALA A 403 5.75 -16.12 5.88
CA ALA A 403 6.34 -17.25 6.62
C ALA A 403 7.11 -18.19 5.70
N GLY A 404 6.55 -18.54 4.54
CA GLY A 404 7.24 -19.35 3.52
C GLY A 404 8.51 -18.71 2.98
N VAL A 405 8.51 -17.39 2.75
CA VAL A 405 9.72 -16.66 2.33
C VAL A 405 10.78 -16.65 3.44
N ILE A 406 10.38 -16.46 4.70
CA ILE A 406 11.28 -16.51 5.86
C ILE A 406 11.91 -17.92 5.97
N GLU A 407 11.11 -18.98 5.89
CA GLU A 407 11.55 -20.36 5.95
C GLU A 407 12.59 -20.66 4.88
N SER A 408 12.30 -20.29 3.61
CA SER A 408 13.23 -20.44 2.49
C SER A 408 14.56 -19.67 2.66
N ALA A 409 14.60 -18.65 3.53
CA ALA A 409 15.81 -17.90 3.84
C ALA A 409 16.61 -18.49 5.01
N ILE A 410 15.96 -19.26 5.89
CA ILE A 410 16.58 -19.95 7.02
C ILE A 410 17.20 -21.30 6.58
N GLU A 411 16.52 -22.04 5.70
CA GLU A 411 16.89 -23.38 5.25
C GLU A 411 18.08 -23.46 4.30
N ARG A 412 18.81 -22.45 3.99
CA ARG A 412 19.93 -22.29 3.03
C ARG A 412 20.54 -23.54 2.44
#